data_02cab02cb2f78ce8b9444c243264f70d
#
_entry.id   02cab02cb2f78ce8b9444c243264f70d
#
_cell.length_a   1.000
_cell.length_b   1.000
_cell.length_c   1.000
_cell.angle_alpha   90.00
_cell.angle_beta   90.00
_cell.angle_gamma   90.00
#
_symmetry.space_group_name_H-M   'P 1'
#
loop_
_entity.id
_entity.type
_entity.pdbx_description
1 polymer ?
#
loop_
_entity_poly.entity_id
_entity_poly.type
_entity_poly.pdbx_seq_one_letter_code
_entity_poly.pdbx_strand_id
1 'polypeptide(L)'
;VLNLQPAAAIDDRKINALGDRGRMTGMWLENCQACSVPEIANVFNRAGLRYDIVTGYLKDASAWEQIGEWVAAAKVYRGMRENRLGILGHYYGGMLDVYTDITRQSAVFGTHLEMLEMCELKRFREQLTEDDVNAKLGEFRSNFEVSPECEDSELRRAAATSAALDRMVENHRLGAMAYYYEGEGAYEDIATSVIAGNTLLTGCGIPVAGECEVKNAQAMKILSLLGAGGSFSEFYAMDFNDDIVMLGHDGPAHFEISEGRVGLVPLPVYHGKPGKGLSIQMSVKQGPVTLLSVCENGKGVYLLAAEGEAVEGPTLQIGNTNSRYRFGCGARKFMDAWCKAGPSH
;
A
#
# COMPACT_ATOMS: atom_id res chain seq x y z
N VAL A 1 -12.36 7.07 23.31
CA VAL A 1 -12.66 6.96 24.77
C VAL A 1 -12.66 5.49 25.13
N LEU A 2 -11.92 5.10 26.16
CA LEU A 2 -11.90 3.71 26.65
C LEU A 2 -12.86 3.58 27.85
N ASN A 3 -13.82 2.67 27.72
CA ASN A 3 -14.78 2.29 28.75
C ASN A 3 -14.50 0.85 29.15
N LEU A 4 -13.40 0.64 29.88
CA LEU A 4 -12.94 -0.70 30.28
C LEU A 4 -13.11 -0.87 31.79
N GLN A 5 -14.04 -1.73 32.21
CA GLN A 5 -14.17 -2.07 33.62
C GLN A 5 -13.22 -3.22 34.02
N PRO A 6 -12.94 -3.40 35.36
CA PRO A 6 -11.95 -4.38 35.81
C PRO A 6 -12.30 -5.83 35.48
N ALA A 7 -13.57 -6.19 35.50
CA ALA A 7 -14.06 -7.57 35.33
C ALA A 7 -15.30 -7.62 34.45
N ALA A 8 -15.56 -8.80 33.87
CA ALA A 8 -16.72 -9.06 33.02
C ALA A 8 -18.05 -8.98 33.76
N ALA A 9 -18.05 -9.21 35.05
CA ALA A 9 -19.26 -9.23 35.87
C ALA A 9 -19.03 -8.53 37.21
N ILE A 10 -20.09 -7.94 37.73
CA ILE A 10 -20.14 -7.38 39.07
C ILE A 10 -20.82 -8.43 39.96
N ASP A 11 -20.11 -8.88 41.01
CA ASP A 11 -20.63 -9.81 42.01
C ASP A 11 -21.26 -9.04 43.19
N ASP A 12 -22.52 -8.67 43.03
CA ASP A 12 -23.28 -7.93 44.04
C ASP A 12 -23.44 -8.72 45.34
N ARG A 13 -23.52 -10.06 45.28
CA ARG A 13 -23.54 -10.92 46.49
C ARG A 13 -22.25 -10.84 47.27
N LYS A 14 -21.13 -10.87 46.58
CA LYS A 14 -19.83 -10.71 47.20
C LYS A 14 -19.65 -9.29 47.82
N ILE A 15 -20.11 -8.24 47.15
CA ILE A 15 -20.12 -6.88 47.66
C ILE A 15 -20.96 -6.83 48.96
N ASN A 16 -22.19 -7.37 48.92
CA ASN A 16 -23.08 -7.37 50.08
C ASN A 16 -22.53 -8.18 51.28
N ALA A 17 -21.81 -9.26 50.99
CA ALA A 17 -21.16 -10.08 52.03
C ALA A 17 -20.06 -9.38 52.82
N LEU A 18 -19.56 -8.22 52.37
CA LEU A 18 -18.58 -7.43 53.10
C LEU A 18 -19.10 -6.84 54.44
N GLY A 19 -20.41 -6.66 54.56
CA GLY A 19 -21.07 -6.22 55.81
C GLY A 19 -20.73 -4.81 56.27
N ASP A 20 -19.79 -4.12 55.64
CA ASP A 20 -19.35 -2.78 55.94
C ASP A 20 -19.65 -1.83 54.77
N ARG A 21 -20.39 -0.76 55.03
CA ARG A 21 -20.83 0.18 53.97
C ARG A 21 -19.69 0.86 53.24
N GLY A 22 -18.63 1.22 53.95
CA GLY A 22 -17.46 1.88 53.34
C GLY A 22 -16.74 0.94 52.37
N ARG A 23 -16.50 -0.30 52.81
CA ARG A 23 -15.88 -1.34 51.96
C ARG A 23 -16.76 -1.71 50.77
N MET A 24 -18.09 -1.82 51.00
CA MET A 24 -19.03 -2.08 49.91
C MET A 24 -19.02 -0.97 48.86
N THR A 25 -19.03 0.30 49.31
CA THR A 25 -18.95 1.46 48.42
C THR A 25 -17.62 1.48 47.67
N GLY A 26 -16.50 1.21 48.34
CA GLY A 26 -15.17 1.14 47.72
C GLY A 26 -15.13 0.11 46.60
N MET A 27 -15.62 -1.13 46.86
CA MET A 27 -15.66 -2.19 45.87
C MET A 27 -16.62 -1.88 44.72
N TRP A 28 -17.75 -1.21 44.99
CA TRP A 28 -18.65 -0.71 43.95
C TRP A 28 -17.98 0.32 43.04
N LEU A 29 -17.27 1.29 43.63
CA LEU A 29 -16.60 2.35 42.88
C LEU A 29 -15.48 1.84 41.97
N GLU A 30 -14.84 0.72 42.30
CA GLU A 30 -13.88 0.04 41.42
C GLU A 30 -14.48 -0.37 40.08
N ASN A 31 -15.80 -0.54 40.01
CA ASN A 31 -16.53 -0.93 38.83
C ASN A 31 -17.35 0.22 38.19
N CYS A 32 -17.21 1.45 38.70
CA CYS A 32 -18.03 2.58 38.27
C CYS A 32 -17.44 3.39 37.11
N GLN A 33 -16.65 2.77 36.23
CA GLN A 33 -16.03 3.47 35.07
C GLN A 33 -17.07 3.94 34.05
N ALA A 34 -18.16 3.20 33.89
CA ALA A 34 -19.17 3.51 32.91
C ALA A 34 -19.89 4.84 33.15
N CYS A 35 -19.91 5.38 34.38
CA CYS A 35 -20.59 6.64 34.69
C CYS A 35 -19.90 7.86 34.08
N SER A 36 -18.58 7.86 33.94
CA SER A 36 -17.82 8.96 33.34
C SER A 36 -17.89 9.01 31.80
N VAL A 37 -18.27 7.92 31.15
CA VAL A 37 -18.31 7.84 29.67
C VAL A 37 -19.36 8.76 29.06
N PRO A 38 -20.64 8.77 29.48
CA PRO A 38 -21.61 9.74 29.01
C PRO A 38 -21.25 11.19 29.34
N GLU A 39 -20.58 11.44 30.46
CA GLU A 39 -20.09 12.78 30.82
C GLU A 39 -19.05 13.26 29.81
N ILE A 40 -18.03 12.46 29.51
CA ILE A 40 -16.97 12.77 28.52
C ILE A 40 -17.59 12.91 27.14
N ALA A 41 -18.44 11.97 26.73
CA ALA A 41 -19.11 11.96 25.43
C ALA A 41 -19.97 13.21 25.23
N ASN A 42 -20.71 13.62 26.24
CA ASN A 42 -21.52 14.86 26.21
C ASN A 42 -20.65 16.10 25.96
N VAL A 43 -19.52 16.20 26.67
CA VAL A 43 -18.59 17.33 26.49
C VAL A 43 -17.96 17.32 25.09
N PHE A 44 -17.53 16.15 24.59
CA PHE A 44 -16.95 16.03 23.27
C PHE A 44 -17.97 16.38 22.16
N ASN A 45 -19.23 15.93 22.28
CA ASN A 45 -20.30 16.31 21.38
C ASN A 45 -20.55 17.82 21.35
N ARG A 46 -20.59 18.46 22.50
CA ARG A 46 -20.76 19.93 22.62
C ARG A 46 -19.57 20.70 22.08
N ALA A 47 -18.36 20.14 22.19
CA ALA A 47 -17.13 20.72 21.64
C ALA A 47 -16.93 20.44 20.15
N GLY A 48 -17.80 19.64 19.51
CA GLY A 48 -17.67 19.24 18.10
C GLY A 48 -16.47 18.33 17.83
N LEU A 49 -15.96 17.63 18.86
CA LEU A 49 -14.87 16.69 18.71
C LEU A 49 -15.36 15.38 18.10
N ARG A 50 -14.56 14.81 17.20
CA ARG A 50 -14.78 13.45 16.67
C ARG A 50 -14.11 12.46 17.63
N TYR A 51 -14.82 11.45 18.01
CA TYR A 51 -14.32 10.39 18.88
C TYR A 51 -15.10 9.11 18.64
N ASP A 52 -14.58 8.01 19.16
CA ASP A 52 -15.27 6.74 19.28
C ASP A 52 -15.14 6.19 20.69
N ILE A 53 -15.91 5.16 21.02
CA ILE A 53 -15.93 4.56 22.34
C ILE A 53 -15.70 3.05 22.19
N VAL A 54 -14.69 2.52 22.85
CA VAL A 54 -14.49 1.08 23.01
C VAL A 54 -14.95 0.69 24.42
N THR A 55 -15.97 -0.15 24.48
CA THR A 55 -16.56 -0.63 25.73
C THR A 55 -16.24 -2.11 25.95
N GLY A 56 -15.80 -2.46 27.14
CA GLY A 56 -15.47 -3.82 27.51
C GLY A 56 -14.91 -3.93 28.92
N TYR A 57 -14.08 -4.92 29.17
CA TYR A 57 -13.36 -5.10 30.44
C TYR A 57 -11.90 -5.45 30.19
N LEU A 58 -11.04 -5.37 31.23
CA LEU A 58 -9.58 -5.46 31.09
C LEU A 58 -9.06 -6.77 30.45
N LYS A 59 -9.84 -7.85 30.51
CA LYS A 59 -9.50 -9.14 29.87
C LYS A 59 -10.36 -9.46 28.65
N ASP A 60 -11.08 -8.48 28.13
CA ASP A 60 -11.93 -8.63 26.97
C ASP A 60 -11.09 -8.58 25.68
N ALA A 61 -10.89 -9.72 25.05
CA ALA A 61 -10.09 -9.82 23.82
C ALA A 61 -10.67 -8.95 22.68
N SER A 62 -12.01 -8.90 22.54
CA SER A 62 -12.68 -8.10 21.51
C SER A 62 -12.46 -6.60 21.70
N ALA A 63 -12.49 -6.11 22.95
CA ALA A 63 -12.19 -4.70 23.23
C ALA A 63 -10.72 -4.35 22.90
N TRP A 64 -9.80 -5.25 23.22
CA TRP A 64 -8.37 -5.03 22.88
C TRP A 64 -8.10 -5.11 21.37
N GLU A 65 -8.83 -5.96 20.63
CA GLU A 65 -8.77 -5.99 19.17
C GLU A 65 -9.21 -4.65 18.57
N GLN A 66 -10.37 -4.11 18.99
CA GLN A 66 -10.83 -2.78 18.55
C GLN A 66 -9.85 -1.66 18.91
N ILE A 67 -9.24 -1.72 20.11
CA ILE A 67 -8.18 -0.75 20.48
C ILE A 67 -6.99 -0.88 19.53
N GLY A 68 -6.59 -2.11 19.19
CA GLY A 68 -5.52 -2.38 18.24
C GLY A 68 -5.79 -1.77 16.87
N GLU A 69 -7.02 -1.91 16.35
CA GLU A 69 -7.47 -1.29 15.09
C GLU A 69 -7.37 0.24 15.13
N TRP A 70 -7.84 0.86 16.21
CA TRP A 70 -7.72 2.32 16.38
C TRP A 70 -6.27 2.79 16.45
N VAL A 71 -5.39 2.05 17.12
CA VAL A 71 -3.96 2.34 17.17
C VAL A 71 -3.33 2.21 15.79
N ALA A 72 -3.70 1.17 15.04
CA ALA A 72 -3.23 0.99 13.66
C ALA A 72 -3.69 2.15 12.76
N ALA A 73 -4.96 2.53 12.82
CA ALA A 73 -5.50 3.68 12.09
C ALA A 73 -4.78 4.99 12.45
N ALA A 74 -4.49 5.22 13.73
CA ALA A 74 -3.75 6.40 14.18
C ALA A 74 -2.29 6.42 13.68
N LYS A 75 -1.63 5.25 13.63
CA LYS A 75 -0.29 5.10 13.03
C LYS A 75 -0.32 5.43 11.54
N VAL A 76 -1.30 4.93 10.81
CA VAL A 76 -1.47 5.25 9.38
C VAL A 76 -1.70 6.74 9.20
N TYR A 77 -2.65 7.34 9.92
CA TYR A 77 -2.93 8.77 9.86
C TYR A 77 -1.66 9.62 10.09
N ARG A 78 -0.88 9.30 11.11
CA ARG A 78 0.39 9.97 11.40
C ARG A 78 1.41 9.75 10.28
N GLY A 79 1.59 8.49 9.85
CA GLY A 79 2.56 8.13 8.81
C GLY A 79 2.26 8.81 7.47
N MET A 80 0.97 8.96 7.11
CA MET A 80 0.57 9.69 5.90
C MET A 80 0.92 11.19 6.00
N ARG A 81 0.73 11.82 7.15
CA ARG A 81 1.07 13.24 7.37
C ARG A 81 2.57 13.51 7.40
N GLU A 82 3.36 12.54 7.77
CA GLU A 82 4.83 12.62 7.77
C GLU A 82 5.43 12.16 6.43
N ASN A 83 4.61 11.60 5.53
CA ASN A 83 5.06 11.07 4.25
C ASN A 83 5.41 12.18 3.24
N ARG A 84 6.44 11.91 2.45
CA ARG A 84 6.80 12.68 1.24
C ARG A 84 6.64 11.77 0.04
N LEU A 85 5.72 12.11 -0.85
CA LEU A 85 5.46 11.35 -2.07
C LEU A 85 6.06 12.08 -3.26
N GLY A 86 7.05 11.46 -3.90
CA GLY A 86 7.66 11.96 -5.12
C GLY A 86 6.79 11.68 -6.33
N ILE A 87 6.65 12.66 -7.22
CA ILE A 87 6.01 12.52 -8.52
C ILE A 87 7.12 12.65 -9.56
N LEU A 88 7.53 11.51 -10.14
CA LEU A 88 8.62 11.46 -11.10
C LEU A 88 8.08 11.19 -12.51
N GLY A 89 8.23 12.20 -13.38
CA GLY A 89 7.73 12.16 -14.74
C GLY A 89 6.37 12.85 -14.89
N HIS A 90 5.41 12.18 -15.52
CA HIS A 90 4.09 12.75 -15.83
C HIS A 90 3.03 11.65 -15.85
N TYR A 91 1.76 12.03 -15.80
CA TYR A 91 0.65 11.08 -15.98
C TYR A 91 0.77 10.34 -17.32
N TYR A 92 0.38 9.07 -17.33
CA TYR A 92 0.25 8.32 -18.56
C TYR A 92 -0.73 9.04 -19.51
N GLY A 93 -0.27 9.32 -20.72
CA GLY A 93 -1.08 10.03 -21.71
C GLY A 93 -2.25 9.17 -22.21
N GLY A 94 -3.47 9.66 -22.09
CA GLY A 94 -4.67 8.94 -22.50
C GLY A 94 -5.45 8.23 -21.39
N MET A 95 -4.86 8.04 -20.22
CA MET A 95 -5.54 7.51 -19.03
C MET A 95 -6.03 8.67 -18.14
N LEU A 96 -7.26 9.15 -18.39
CA LEU A 96 -7.81 10.30 -17.67
C LEU A 96 -8.15 10.00 -16.20
N ASP A 97 -8.34 8.75 -15.88
CA ASP A 97 -8.66 8.27 -14.54
C ASP A 97 -7.50 8.38 -13.54
N VAL A 98 -6.23 8.40 -14.02
CA VAL A 98 -5.06 8.59 -13.15
C VAL A 98 -4.87 10.05 -12.71
N TYR A 99 -5.48 11.02 -13.44
CA TYR A 99 -5.37 12.43 -13.07
C TYR A 99 -6.04 12.71 -11.72
N THR A 100 -5.43 13.57 -10.93
CA THR A 100 -5.96 14.01 -9.64
C THR A 100 -5.53 15.43 -9.32
N ASP A 101 -6.30 16.10 -8.49
CA ASP A 101 -5.89 17.37 -7.87
C ASP A 101 -4.87 17.07 -6.75
N ILE A 102 -3.59 17.29 -7.02
CA ILE A 102 -2.51 17.03 -6.06
C ILE A 102 -2.62 17.90 -4.80
N THR A 103 -3.21 19.10 -4.90
CA THR A 103 -3.41 19.96 -3.72
C THR A 103 -4.49 19.38 -2.81
N ARG A 104 -5.52 18.77 -3.37
CA ARG A 104 -6.56 18.05 -2.63
C ARG A 104 -5.98 16.78 -1.98
N GLN A 105 -5.14 16.03 -2.69
CA GLN A 105 -4.45 14.86 -2.13
C GLN A 105 -3.61 15.28 -0.90
N SER A 106 -2.84 16.34 -1.01
CA SER A 106 -2.06 16.88 0.11
C SER A 106 -2.96 17.33 1.27
N ALA A 107 -4.05 18.03 0.98
CA ALA A 107 -4.99 18.53 2.00
C ALA A 107 -5.65 17.39 2.79
N VAL A 108 -6.03 16.28 2.11
CA VAL A 108 -6.73 15.15 2.74
C VAL A 108 -5.79 14.27 3.54
N PHE A 109 -4.65 13.87 2.96
CA PHE A 109 -3.72 12.94 3.58
C PHE A 109 -2.66 13.63 4.45
N GLY A 110 -2.45 14.93 4.27
CA GLY A 110 -1.35 15.66 4.89
C GLY A 110 0.02 15.33 4.30
N THR A 111 0.08 14.44 3.31
CA THR A 111 1.30 14.04 2.60
C THR A 111 1.88 15.23 1.85
N HIS A 112 3.19 15.45 1.96
CA HIS A 112 3.90 16.39 1.11
C HIS A 112 4.12 15.77 -0.27
N LEU A 113 3.61 16.41 -1.31
CA LEU A 113 3.80 16.00 -2.71
C LEU A 113 4.94 16.80 -3.33
N GLU A 114 5.92 16.10 -3.89
CA GLU A 114 7.14 16.70 -4.44
C GLU A 114 7.32 16.34 -5.91
N MET A 115 7.38 17.36 -6.77
CA MET A 115 7.66 17.16 -8.19
C MET A 115 9.14 16.88 -8.38
N LEU A 116 9.46 15.77 -9.02
CA LEU A 116 10.81 15.31 -9.27
C LEU A 116 11.13 15.38 -10.77
N GLU A 117 12.39 15.66 -11.08
CA GLU A 117 12.85 15.84 -12.45
C GLU A 117 13.66 14.63 -12.95
N MET A 118 13.34 14.13 -14.13
CA MET A 118 14.10 13.05 -14.78
C MET A 118 15.56 13.44 -15.04
N CYS A 119 15.87 14.71 -15.25
CA CYS A 119 17.24 15.19 -15.40
C CYS A 119 18.03 15.07 -14.09
N GLU A 120 17.37 15.14 -12.94
CA GLU A 120 18.02 14.90 -11.65
C GLU A 120 18.36 13.42 -11.47
N LEU A 121 17.43 12.51 -11.78
CA LEU A 121 17.70 11.07 -11.77
C LEU A 121 18.86 10.71 -12.70
N LYS A 122 18.90 11.29 -13.90
CA LYS A 122 20.02 11.15 -14.84
C LYS A 122 21.34 11.62 -14.22
N ARG A 123 21.35 12.79 -13.58
CA ARG A 123 22.53 13.32 -12.90
C ARG A 123 23.02 12.38 -11.78
N PHE A 124 22.14 11.84 -10.95
CA PHE A 124 22.52 10.86 -9.93
C PHE A 124 23.14 9.61 -10.55
N ARG A 125 22.57 9.13 -11.67
CA ARG A 125 23.08 7.98 -12.39
C ARG A 125 24.49 8.22 -12.97
N GLU A 126 24.76 9.41 -13.48
CA GLU A 126 26.08 9.82 -14.02
C GLU A 126 27.16 9.96 -12.94
N GLN A 127 26.76 10.11 -11.68
CA GLN A 127 27.67 10.24 -10.54
C GLN A 127 27.97 8.91 -9.82
N LEU A 128 27.44 7.80 -10.33
CA LEU A 128 27.69 6.47 -9.75
C LEU A 128 29.10 5.99 -10.05
N THR A 129 29.64 5.25 -9.08
CA THR A 129 30.87 4.49 -9.25
C THR A 129 30.55 3.04 -9.69
N GLU A 130 31.55 2.33 -10.18
CA GLU A 130 31.42 0.88 -10.46
C GLU A 130 31.05 0.07 -9.20
N ASP A 131 31.52 0.49 -8.03
CA ASP A 131 31.19 -0.15 -6.76
C ASP A 131 29.71 0.01 -6.40
N ASP A 132 29.11 1.18 -6.65
CA ASP A 132 27.66 1.40 -6.46
C ASP A 132 26.85 0.44 -7.33
N VAL A 133 27.21 0.28 -8.59
CA VAL A 133 26.53 -0.61 -9.55
C VAL A 133 26.70 -2.08 -9.13
N ASN A 134 27.91 -2.48 -8.74
CA ASN A 134 28.19 -3.84 -8.31
C ASN A 134 27.47 -4.21 -6.99
N ALA A 135 27.36 -3.27 -6.05
CA ALA A 135 26.58 -3.42 -4.83
C ALA A 135 25.11 -3.69 -5.16
N LYS A 136 24.53 -2.90 -6.08
CA LYS A 136 23.14 -3.06 -6.51
C LYS A 136 22.90 -4.38 -7.27
N LEU A 137 23.84 -4.83 -8.08
CA LEU A 137 23.80 -6.17 -8.69
C LEU A 137 23.80 -7.29 -7.63
N GLY A 138 24.54 -7.11 -6.53
CA GLY A 138 24.50 -8.00 -5.37
C GLY A 138 23.10 -8.06 -4.75
N GLU A 139 22.45 -6.91 -4.58
CA GLU A 139 21.05 -6.84 -4.10
C GLU A 139 20.07 -7.53 -5.06
N PHE A 140 20.23 -7.37 -6.37
CA PHE A 140 19.38 -8.06 -7.34
C PHE A 140 19.49 -9.58 -7.18
N ARG A 141 20.71 -10.13 -7.10
CA ARG A 141 20.93 -11.57 -6.93
C ARG A 141 20.39 -12.12 -5.61
N SER A 142 20.37 -11.30 -4.56
CA SER A 142 19.86 -11.73 -3.25
C SER A 142 18.32 -11.68 -3.18
N ASN A 143 17.68 -10.70 -3.82
CA ASN A 143 16.25 -10.50 -3.72
C ASN A 143 15.43 -11.15 -4.84
N PHE A 144 15.98 -11.22 -6.07
CA PHE A 144 15.27 -11.77 -7.23
C PHE A 144 15.76 -13.18 -7.61
N GLU A 145 14.87 -13.91 -8.24
CA GLU A 145 15.24 -15.03 -9.11
C GLU A 145 15.56 -14.48 -10.50
N VAL A 146 16.86 -14.24 -10.74
CA VAL A 146 17.31 -13.64 -12.00
C VAL A 146 17.32 -14.69 -13.10
N SER A 147 16.52 -14.48 -14.15
CA SER A 147 16.50 -15.37 -15.31
C SER A 147 17.88 -15.41 -16.02
N PRO A 148 18.34 -16.58 -16.44
CA PRO A 148 19.56 -16.69 -17.25
C PRO A 148 19.46 -16.01 -18.61
N GLU A 149 18.28 -15.64 -19.05
CA GLU A 149 18.03 -14.89 -20.28
C GLU A 149 18.31 -13.39 -20.13
N CYS A 150 18.48 -12.89 -18.89
CA CYS A 150 18.83 -11.50 -18.64
C CYS A 150 20.26 -11.21 -19.07
N GLU A 151 20.43 -10.32 -20.04
CA GLU A 151 21.76 -9.88 -20.47
C GLU A 151 22.46 -9.09 -19.36
N ASP A 152 23.77 -9.30 -19.18
CA ASP A 152 24.55 -8.59 -18.16
C ASP A 152 24.53 -7.08 -18.35
N SER A 153 24.52 -6.62 -19.59
CA SER A 153 24.35 -5.20 -19.95
C SER A 153 23.05 -4.60 -19.40
N GLU A 154 21.93 -5.33 -19.49
CA GLU A 154 20.62 -4.90 -19.01
C GLU A 154 20.55 -4.94 -17.47
N LEU A 155 21.14 -5.96 -16.85
CA LEU A 155 21.28 -6.03 -15.39
C LEU A 155 22.08 -4.86 -14.84
N ARG A 156 23.22 -4.53 -15.45
CA ARG A 156 24.05 -3.40 -15.03
C ARG A 156 23.33 -2.06 -15.25
N ARG A 157 22.62 -1.91 -16.35
CA ARG A 157 21.82 -0.73 -16.66
C ARG A 157 20.72 -0.51 -15.62
N ALA A 158 19.97 -1.57 -15.29
CA ALA A 158 18.94 -1.53 -14.25
C ALA A 158 19.54 -1.27 -12.86
N ALA A 159 20.70 -1.86 -12.54
CA ALA A 159 21.41 -1.63 -11.30
C ALA A 159 21.85 -0.18 -11.14
N ALA A 160 22.39 0.43 -12.20
CA ALA A 160 22.75 1.84 -12.20
C ALA A 160 21.54 2.76 -11.97
N THR A 161 20.42 2.48 -12.64
CA THR A 161 19.18 3.25 -12.44
C THR A 161 18.62 3.04 -11.03
N SER A 162 18.66 1.82 -10.50
CA SER A 162 18.24 1.52 -9.13
C SER A 162 19.07 2.26 -8.09
N ALA A 163 20.39 2.28 -8.21
CA ALA A 163 21.26 3.03 -7.31
C ALA A 163 21.02 4.55 -7.39
N ALA A 164 20.69 5.07 -8.56
CA ALA A 164 20.33 6.47 -8.73
C ALA A 164 18.97 6.80 -8.09
N LEU A 165 18.00 5.88 -8.16
CA LEU A 165 16.70 6.00 -7.47
C LEU A 165 16.90 6.05 -5.95
N ASP A 166 17.75 5.21 -5.38
CA ASP A 166 18.06 5.27 -3.94
C ASP A 166 18.59 6.64 -3.54
N ARG A 167 19.51 7.21 -4.29
CA ARG A 167 20.04 8.57 -4.04
C ARG A 167 18.96 9.64 -4.14
N MET A 168 18.03 9.51 -5.09
CA MET A 168 16.90 10.42 -5.23
C MET A 168 15.95 10.31 -4.02
N VAL A 169 15.62 9.09 -3.62
CA VAL A 169 14.80 8.82 -2.43
C VAL A 169 15.42 9.41 -1.17
N GLU A 170 16.72 9.19 -0.97
CA GLU A 170 17.45 9.73 0.17
C GLU A 170 17.51 11.26 0.15
N ASN A 171 17.87 11.86 -0.99
CA ASN A 171 17.99 13.31 -1.16
C ASN A 171 16.68 14.05 -0.85
N HIS A 172 15.56 13.51 -1.33
CA HIS A 172 14.22 14.08 -1.13
C HIS A 172 13.48 13.52 0.07
N ARG A 173 14.08 12.55 0.79
CA ARG A 173 13.48 11.86 1.93
C ARG A 173 12.09 11.30 1.60
N LEU A 174 12.00 10.62 0.47
CA LEU A 174 10.73 10.08 -0.02
C LEU A 174 10.29 8.86 0.80
N GLY A 175 9.01 8.78 1.09
CA GLY A 175 8.38 7.60 1.66
C GLY A 175 7.43 6.88 0.71
N ALA A 176 7.19 7.43 -0.47
CA ALA A 176 6.44 6.82 -1.58
C ALA A 176 6.78 7.53 -2.89
N MET A 177 6.44 6.92 -4.02
CA MET A 177 6.62 7.54 -5.33
C MET A 177 5.50 7.14 -6.29
N ALA A 178 5.13 8.05 -7.20
CA ALA A 178 4.34 7.78 -8.39
C ALA A 178 5.25 8.04 -9.60
N TYR A 179 5.33 7.10 -10.52
CA TYR A 179 6.26 7.15 -11.63
C TYR A 179 5.63 6.76 -12.95
N TYR A 180 5.85 7.58 -13.97
CA TYR A 180 5.70 7.22 -15.36
C TYR A 180 6.53 8.14 -16.26
N TYR A 181 7.20 7.58 -17.23
CA TYR A 181 7.95 8.34 -18.21
C TYR A 181 8.24 7.53 -19.47
N GLU A 182 7.89 8.08 -20.63
CA GLU A 182 8.17 7.49 -21.95
C GLU A 182 9.43 8.05 -22.55
N GLY A 183 10.40 8.42 -22.02
CA GLY A 183 11.59 9.10 -22.52
C GLY A 183 12.02 8.76 -23.95
N GLU A 184 12.69 9.69 -24.57
CA GLU A 184 13.39 9.49 -25.84
C GLU A 184 14.89 9.72 -25.64
N GLY A 185 15.70 9.07 -26.48
CA GLY A 185 17.15 9.20 -26.45
C GLY A 185 17.77 8.78 -25.13
N ALA A 186 18.50 9.66 -24.46
CA ALA A 186 19.18 9.35 -23.20
C ALA A 186 18.21 9.04 -22.04
N TYR A 187 16.98 9.51 -22.09
CA TYR A 187 15.96 9.25 -21.06
C TYR A 187 15.23 7.93 -21.28
N GLU A 188 15.15 7.43 -22.51
CA GLU A 188 14.61 6.08 -22.79
C GLU A 188 15.43 5.01 -22.05
N ASP A 189 16.75 5.18 -22.00
CA ASP A 189 17.64 4.26 -21.31
C ASP A 189 17.37 4.19 -19.80
N ILE A 190 16.94 5.29 -19.19
CA ILE A 190 16.50 5.34 -17.80
C ILE A 190 15.10 4.75 -17.68
N ALA A 191 14.14 5.21 -18.48
CA ALA A 191 12.74 4.81 -18.41
C ALA A 191 12.54 3.29 -18.52
N THR A 192 13.31 2.62 -19.38
CA THR A 192 13.26 1.18 -19.59
C THR A 192 14.08 0.36 -18.59
N SER A 193 14.62 0.97 -17.51
CA SER A 193 15.47 0.30 -16.54
C SER A 193 15.08 0.54 -15.07
N VAL A 194 13.88 1.07 -14.80
CA VAL A 194 13.45 1.45 -13.44
C VAL A 194 12.78 0.32 -12.67
N ILE A 195 12.20 -0.69 -13.33
CA ILE A 195 11.26 -1.65 -12.72
C ILE A 195 11.89 -2.42 -11.56
N ALA A 196 13.12 -2.92 -11.73
CA ALA A 196 13.84 -3.63 -10.67
C ALA A 196 14.10 -2.73 -9.45
N GLY A 197 14.54 -1.47 -9.66
CA GLY A 197 14.77 -0.49 -8.61
C GLY A 197 13.46 -0.12 -7.89
N ASN A 198 12.40 0.15 -8.64
CA ASN A 198 11.09 0.44 -8.07
C ASN A 198 10.54 -0.73 -7.24
N THR A 199 10.84 -1.98 -7.64
CA THR A 199 10.50 -3.18 -6.86
C THR A 199 11.27 -3.24 -5.55
N LEU A 200 12.57 -2.98 -5.55
CA LEU A 200 13.37 -2.90 -4.32
C LEU A 200 12.83 -1.83 -3.37
N LEU A 201 12.55 -0.63 -3.88
CA LEU A 201 11.96 0.46 -3.09
C LEU A 201 10.61 0.05 -2.48
N THR A 202 9.73 -0.54 -3.29
CA THR A 202 8.42 -1.02 -2.82
C THR A 202 8.57 -2.05 -1.70
N GLY A 203 9.49 -3.00 -1.85
CA GLY A 203 9.81 -3.99 -0.82
C GLY A 203 10.43 -3.42 0.46
N CYS A 204 11.05 -2.24 0.38
CA CYS A 204 11.61 -1.53 1.53
C CYS A 204 10.63 -0.54 2.20
N GLY A 205 9.32 -0.57 1.86
CA GLY A 205 8.32 0.31 2.44
C GLY A 205 8.25 1.70 1.81
N ILE A 206 8.85 1.88 0.64
CA ILE A 206 8.75 3.04 -0.23
C ILE A 206 7.97 2.64 -1.49
N PRO A 207 6.65 2.50 -1.40
CA PRO A 207 5.85 2.00 -2.52
C PRO A 207 5.94 2.91 -3.73
N VAL A 208 6.01 2.30 -4.91
CA VAL A 208 6.04 2.99 -6.20
C VAL A 208 4.83 2.57 -7.02
N ALA A 209 3.92 3.50 -7.29
CA ALA A 209 2.79 3.27 -8.20
C ALA A 209 3.21 3.55 -9.65
N GLY A 210 2.77 2.72 -10.57
CA GLY A 210 2.89 2.92 -12.01
C GLY A 210 2.03 4.09 -12.50
N GLU A 211 2.09 4.37 -13.81
CA GLU A 211 1.22 5.32 -14.50
C GLU A 211 1.27 6.77 -13.97
N CYS A 212 2.19 7.06 -13.05
CA CYS A 212 2.22 8.26 -12.21
C CYS A 212 0.94 8.45 -11.38
N GLU A 213 0.31 7.33 -10.98
CA GLU A 213 -0.98 7.32 -10.28
C GLU A 213 -0.79 7.65 -8.79
N VAL A 214 -0.93 8.93 -8.46
CA VAL A 214 -0.73 9.49 -7.12
C VAL A 214 -1.73 8.91 -6.10
N LYS A 215 -2.98 8.69 -6.49
CA LYS A 215 -4.03 8.15 -5.60
C LYS A 215 -3.68 6.75 -5.13
N ASN A 216 -3.25 5.88 -6.05
CA ASN A 216 -2.85 4.51 -5.70
C ASN A 216 -1.48 4.45 -5.02
N ALA A 217 -0.57 5.39 -5.26
CA ALA A 217 0.62 5.55 -4.42
C ALA A 217 0.26 5.85 -2.95
N GLN A 218 -0.78 6.65 -2.69
CA GLN A 218 -1.33 6.85 -1.34
C GLN A 218 -1.94 5.55 -0.78
N ALA A 219 -2.72 4.81 -1.59
CA ALA A 219 -3.28 3.52 -1.17
C ALA A 219 -2.18 2.51 -0.79
N MET A 220 -1.16 2.37 -1.63
CA MET A 220 0.00 1.51 -1.35
C MET A 220 0.73 1.94 -0.08
N LYS A 221 0.87 3.26 0.17
CA LYS A 221 1.48 3.76 1.42
C LYS A 221 0.65 3.43 2.64
N ILE A 222 -0.67 3.52 2.57
CA ILE A 222 -1.58 3.10 3.65
C ILE A 222 -1.36 1.61 3.98
N LEU A 223 -1.36 0.73 2.97
CA LEU A 223 -1.10 -0.71 3.15
C LEU A 223 0.28 -0.98 3.75
N SER A 224 1.31 -0.28 3.27
CA SER A 224 2.67 -0.38 3.82
C SER A 224 2.73 0.01 5.31
N LEU A 225 2.05 1.09 5.71
CA LEU A 225 1.99 1.55 7.11
C LEU A 225 1.20 0.59 8.01
N LEU A 226 0.28 -0.18 7.46
CA LEU A 226 -0.41 -1.28 8.15
C LEU A 226 0.47 -2.54 8.27
N GLY A 227 1.62 -2.58 7.60
CA GLY A 227 2.54 -3.72 7.59
C GLY A 227 2.10 -4.87 6.68
N ALA A 228 1.19 -4.58 5.75
CA ALA A 228 0.66 -5.61 4.83
C ALA A 228 1.44 -5.74 3.52
N GLY A 229 2.10 -4.66 3.09
CA GLY A 229 2.63 -4.57 1.74
C GLY A 229 1.53 -4.39 0.70
N GLY A 230 1.91 -4.21 -0.55
CA GLY A 230 0.96 -4.08 -1.65
C GLY A 230 1.67 -3.81 -2.95
N SER A 231 1.09 -4.28 -4.05
CA SER A 231 1.56 -4.02 -5.41
C SER A 231 0.50 -3.26 -6.18
N PHE A 232 0.93 -2.28 -6.97
CA PHE A 232 0.07 -1.62 -7.93
C PHE A 232 -0.47 -2.67 -8.92
N SER A 233 -1.77 -2.67 -9.19
CA SER A 233 -2.41 -3.68 -10.04
C SER A 233 -3.60 -3.10 -10.77
N GLU A 234 -3.80 -3.59 -11.99
CA GLU A 234 -4.89 -3.29 -12.92
C GLU A 234 -5.77 -4.51 -13.14
N PHE A 235 -6.99 -4.30 -13.61
CA PHE A 235 -7.88 -5.36 -14.04
C PHE A 235 -7.57 -5.74 -15.49
N TYR A 236 -6.97 -6.93 -15.68
CA TYR A 236 -6.59 -7.38 -17.03
C TYR A 236 -7.66 -8.20 -17.73
N ALA A 237 -8.25 -9.17 -17.03
CA ALA A 237 -9.18 -10.10 -17.63
C ALA A 237 -10.13 -10.73 -16.62
N MET A 238 -11.16 -11.38 -17.12
CA MET A 238 -12.06 -12.21 -16.34
C MET A 238 -12.10 -13.62 -16.93
N ASP A 239 -12.03 -14.63 -16.10
CA ASP A 239 -12.35 -16.00 -16.46
C ASP A 239 -13.75 -16.32 -15.96
N PHE A 240 -14.70 -16.41 -16.88
CA PHE A 240 -16.11 -16.64 -16.58
C PHE A 240 -16.44 -18.11 -16.24
N ASN A 241 -15.55 -19.04 -16.59
CA ASN A 241 -15.73 -20.45 -16.26
C ASN A 241 -15.34 -20.70 -14.80
N ASP A 242 -14.24 -20.12 -14.36
CA ASP A 242 -13.71 -20.28 -13.01
C ASP A 242 -14.23 -19.20 -12.03
N ASP A 243 -15.00 -18.23 -12.53
CA ASP A 243 -15.55 -17.10 -11.76
C ASP A 243 -14.46 -16.30 -11.05
N ILE A 244 -13.42 -15.93 -11.78
CA ILE A 244 -12.29 -15.15 -11.26
C ILE A 244 -12.01 -13.89 -12.08
N VAL A 245 -11.32 -12.95 -11.42
CA VAL A 245 -10.76 -11.75 -12.02
C VAL A 245 -9.25 -11.85 -11.98
N MET A 246 -8.61 -11.52 -13.08
CA MET A 246 -7.15 -11.45 -13.18
C MET A 246 -6.69 -10.01 -13.05
N LEU A 247 -5.84 -9.77 -12.05
CA LEU A 247 -5.19 -8.48 -11.83
C LEU A 247 -3.68 -8.64 -11.91
N GLY A 248 -3.02 -7.60 -12.36
CA GLY A 248 -1.58 -7.52 -12.41
C GLY A 248 -1.13 -6.16 -12.93
N HIS A 249 0.17 -6.00 -13.14
CA HIS A 249 0.73 -4.80 -13.74
C HIS A 249 2.09 -5.13 -14.37
N ASP A 250 2.41 -4.46 -15.46
CA ASP A 250 3.76 -4.45 -16.03
C ASP A 250 4.61 -3.38 -15.32
N GLY A 251 4.96 -3.67 -14.08
CA GLY A 251 5.62 -2.71 -13.20
C GLY A 251 6.19 -3.37 -11.93
N PRO A 252 6.44 -2.56 -10.89
CA PRO A 252 7.07 -3.04 -9.67
C PRO A 252 6.17 -3.99 -8.87
N ALA A 253 6.81 -4.92 -8.16
CA ALA A 253 6.19 -5.89 -7.27
C ALA A 253 6.52 -5.60 -5.80
N HIS A 254 5.90 -6.37 -4.89
CA HIS A 254 6.23 -6.41 -3.48
C HIS A 254 6.63 -7.83 -3.07
N PHE A 255 7.84 -8.00 -2.52
CA PHE A 255 8.39 -9.33 -2.21
C PHE A 255 7.55 -10.13 -1.22
N GLU A 256 7.01 -9.48 -0.18
CA GLU A 256 6.29 -10.16 0.89
C GLU A 256 4.93 -10.72 0.47
N ILE A 257 4.34 -10.22 -0.62
CA ILE A 257 3.06 -10.74 -1.13
C ILE A 257 3.24 -11.75 -2.27
N SER A 258 4.47 -12.01 -2.71
CA SER A 258 4.77 -12.93 -3.82
C SER A 258 4.62 -14.40 -3.41
N GLU A 259 4.01 -15.18 -4.27
CA GLU A 259 4.07 -16.65 -4.22
C GLU A 259 5.45 -17.10 -4.72
N GLY A 260 6.32 -17.49 -3.79
CA GLY A 260 7.72 -17.81 -4.09
C GLY A 260 8.59 -16.56 -4.31
N ARG A 261 9.75 -16.76 -4.94
CA ARG A 261 10.67 -15.66 -5.27
C ARG A 261 10.16 -14.88 -6.45
N VAL A 262 10.36 -13.55 -6.37
CA VAL A 262 10.06 -12.64 -7.48
C VAL A 262 11.06 -12.86 -8.61
N GLY A 263 10.58 -13.18 -9.80
CA GLY A 263 11.40 -13.34 -10.99
C GLY A 263 11.81 -12.00 -11.58
N LEU A 264 13.07 -11.88 -11.98
CA LEU A 264 13.58 -10.79 -12.81
C LEU A 264 13.88 -11.36 -14.20
N VAL A 265 13.14 -10.91 -15.19
CA VAL A 265 13.15 -11.46 -16.56
C VAL A 265 13.37 -10.36 -17.60
N PRO A 266 13.81 -10.69 -18.83
CA PRO A 266 13.86 -9.68 -19.90
C PRO A 266 12.47 -9.11 -20.16
N LEU A 267 12.38 -7.82 -20.42
CA LEU A 267 11.14 -7.17 -20.84
C LEU A 267 10.83 -7.52 -22.31
N PRO A 268 9.77 -8.27 -22.61
CA PRO A 268 9.55 -8.78 -23.97
C PRO A 268 9.00 -7.71 -24.92
N VAL A 269 8.20 -6.79 -24.40
CA VAL A 269 7.56 -5.72 -25.16
C VAL A 269 7.51 -4.46 -24.29
N TYR A 270 7.76 -3.31 -24.88
CA TYR A 270 7.61 -2.02 -24.25
C TYR A 270 6.75 -1.10 -25.13
N HIS A 271 5.53 -0.78 -24.69
CA HIS A 271 4.55 0.03 -25.43
C HIS A 271 4.39 -0.41 -26.92
N GLY A 272 4.22 -1.72 -27.13
CA GLY A 272 4.04 -2.29 -28.48
C GLY A 272 5.28 -2.35 -29.36
N LYS A 273 6.45 -1.97 -28.84
CA LYS A 273 7.77 -2.07 -29.50
C LYS A 273 8.54 -3.28 -28.95
N PRO A 274 9.55 -3.81 -29.67
CA PRO A 274 10.47 -4.79 -29.10
C PRO A 274 11.01 -4.31 -27.77
N GLY A 275 10.91 -5.16 -26.74
CA GLY A 275 11.27 -4.81 -25.38
C GLY A 275 12.76 -4.55 -25.21
N LYS A 276 13.08 -3.68 -24.27
CA LYS A 276 14.43 -3.36 -23.80
C LYS A 276 14.35 -3.18 -22.28
N GLY A 277 15.23 -3.84 -21.56
CA GLY A 277 15.25 -3.76 -20.10
C GLY A 277 14.77 -5.05 -19.44
N LEU A 278 14.44 -4.90 -18.17
CA LEU A 278 14.03 -6.00 -17.30
C LEU A 278 12.60 -5.76 -16.79
N SER A 279 11.88 -6.86 -16.60
CA SER A 279 10.53 -6.86 -16.01
C SER A 279 10.47 -7.79 -14.81
N ILE A 280 9.38 -7.71 -14.08
CA ILE A 280 9.08 -8.53 -12.90
C ILE A 280 8.06 -9.59 -13.26
N GLN A 281 8.27 -10.80 -12.75
CA GLN A 281 7.35 -11.91 -12.91
C GLN A 281 7.01 -12.51 -11.55
N MET A 282 5.75 -12.42 -11.16
CA MET A 282 5.25 -13.01 -9.92
C MET A 282 3.74 -13.25 -9.97
N SER A 283 3.26 -14.09 -9.06
CA SER A 283 1.86 -14.15 -8.62
C SER A 283 1.77 -13.86 -7.14
N VAL A 284 0.64 -13.36 -6.69
CA VAL A 284 0.38 -13.09 -5.27
C VAL A 284 0.14 -14.41 -4.52
N LYS A 285 0.62 -14.50 -3.28
CA LYS A 285 0.35 -15.62 -2.37
C LYS A 285 -1.13 -15.96 -2.32
N GLN A 286 -1.43 -17.25 -2.33
CA GLN A 286 -2.80 -17.73 -2.15
C GLN A 286 -3.35 -17.37 -0.77
N GLY A 287 -4.63 -17.06 -0.70
CA GLY A 287 -5.34 -16.73 0.53
C GLY A 287 -6.03 -15.37 0.50
N PRO A 288 -6.45 -14.88 1.68
CA PRO A 288 -7.18 -13.62 1.78
C PRO A 288 -6.36 -12.43 1.27
N VAL A 289 -7.01 -11.56 0.50
CA VAL A 289 -6.43 -10.32 -0.01
C VAL A 289 -7.39 -9.16 0.20
N THR A 290 -6.84 -7.97 0.32
CA THR A 290 -7.61 -6.72 0.32
C THR A 290 -7.18 -5.88 -0.87
N LEU A 291 -8.14 -5.49 -1.71
CA LEU A 291 -7.93 -4.43 -2.70
C LEU A 291 -8.21 -3.09 -2.03
N LEU A 292 -7.37 -2.12 -2.26
CA LEU A 292 -7.52 -0.76 -1.75
C LEU A 292 -7.25 0.24 -2.86
N SER A 293 -8.18 1.14 -3.10
CA SER A 293 -8.00 2.27 -4.01
C SER A 293 -8.35 3.59 -3.31
N VAL A 294 -7.58 4.63 -3.56
CA VAL A 294 -7.94 6.00 -3.24
C VAL A 294 -8.69 6.57 -4.42
N CYS A 295 -9.94 6.92 -4.21
CA CYS A 295 -10.83 7.42 -5.24
C CYS A 295 -11.13 8.91 -5.02
N GLU A 296 -11.48 9.61 -6.10
CA GLU A 296 -11.87 11.01 -6.08
C GLU A 296 -13.12 11.26 -6.92
N ASN A 297 -14.05 12.05 -6.41
CA ASN A 297 -15.22 12.51 -7.14
C ASN A 297 -15.60 13.94 -6.76
N GLY A 298 -16.72 14.45 -7.28
CA GLY A 298 -17.19 15.80 -6.98
C GLY A 298 -17.50 16.10 -5.50
N LYS A 299 -17.58 15.06 -4.64
CA LYS A 299 -17.80 15.20 -3.19
C LYS A 299 -16.50 15.17 -2.38
N GLY A 300 -15.41 14.68 -2.96
CA GLY A 300 -14.12 14.61 -2.30
C GLY A 300 -13.38 13.30 -2.56
N VAL A 301 -12.38 13.05 -1.71
CA VAL A 301 -11.55 11.83 -1.72
C VAL A 301 -12.14 10.81 -0.76
N TYR A 302 -12.15 9.55 -1.16
CA TYR A 302 -12.62 8.41 -0.34
C TYR A 302 -11.76 7.17 -0.59
N LEU A 303 -11.80 6.26 0.36
CA LEU A 303 -11.18 4.95 0.23
C LEU A 303 -12.21 3.93 -0.27
N LEU A 304 -11.85 3.16 -1.28
CA LEU A 304 -12.61 2.01 -1.74
C LEU A 304 -11.81 0.76 -1.40
N ALA A 305 -12.42 -0.15 -0.65
CA ALA A 305 -11.80 -1.40 -0.27
C ALA A 305 -12.71 -2.59 -0.61
N ALA A 306 -12.09 -3.71 -0.97
CA ALA A 306 -12.79 -4.97 -1.17
C ALA A 306 -11.95 -6.14 -0.68
N GLU A 307 -12.61 -7.11 -0.06
CA GLU A 307 -12.01 -8.36 0.33
C GLU A 307 -12.23 -9.42 -0.76
N GLY A 308 -11.20 -10.22 -1.00
CA GLY A 308 -11.22 -11.34 -1.93
C GLY A 308 -10.21 -12.40 -1.53
N GLU A 309 -9.99 -13.34 -2.40
CA GLU A 309 -9.03 -14.41 -2.21
C GLU A 309 -8.16 -14.58 -3.46
N ALA A 310 -6.85 -14.53 -3.30
CA ALA A 310 -5.92 -14.97 -4.33
C ALA A 310 -5.98 -16.50 -4.42
N VAL A 311 -6.25 -17.01 -5.61
CA VAL A 311 -6.47 -18.45 -5.83
C VAL A 311 -5.38 -19.06 -6.70
N GLU A 312 -5.22 -20.38 -6.62
CA GLU A 312 -4.24 -21.14 -7.40
C GLU A 312 -4.38 -20.88 -8.90
N GLY A 313 -3.25 -20.81 -9.56
CA GLY A 313 -3.14 -20.73 -11.00
C GLY A 313 -1.68 -20.57 -11.43
N PRO A 314 -1.36 -20.82 -12.68
CA PRO A 314 -0.01 -20.65 -13.18
C PRO A 314 0.38 -19.17 -13.17
N THR A 315 1.60 -18.86 -12.75
CA THR A 315 2.20 -17.56 -13.03
C THR A 315 2.38 -17.43 -14.53
N LEU A 316 1.77 -16.41 -15.14
CA LEU A 316 1.91 -16.19 -16.57
C LEU A 316 3.35 -15.79 -16.90
N GLN A 317 3.93 -16.45 -17.90
CA GLN A 317 5.32 -16.26 -18.33
C GLN A 317 5.44 -15.09 -19.33
N ILE A 318 4.89 -13.93 -18.97
CA ILE A 318 4.83 -12.74 -19.83
C ILE A 318 5.57 -11.53 -19.22
N GLY A 319 6.24 -11.74 -18.10
CA GLY A 319 7.02 -10.68 -17.45
C GLY A 319 6.16 -9.60 -16.79
N ASN A 320 5.13 -10.00 -16.03
CA ASN A 320 4.33 -9.09 -15.19
C ASN A 320 3.86 -9.74 -13.88
N THR A 321 3.14 -8.99 -13.05
CA THR A 321 2.67 -9.40 -11.72
C THR A 321 1.27 -9.99 -11.73
N ASN A 322 0.94 -10.86 -12.67
CA ASN A 322 -0.43 -11.35 -12.89
C ASN A 322 -0.88 -12.39 -11.85
N SER A 323 -2.08 -12.21 -11.30
CA SER A 323 -2.66 -13.10 -10.29
C SER A 323 -4.16 -13.29 -10.49
N ARG A 324 -4.72 -14.37 -9.93
CA ARG A 324 -6.12 -14.80 -10.06
C ARG A 324 -6.83 -14.54 -8.74
N TYR A 325 -7.99 -13.89 -8.80
CA TYR A 325 -8.74 -13.51 -7.59
C TYR A 325 -10.20 -13.93 -7.68
N ARG A 326 -10.71 -14.43 -6.55
CA ARG A 326 -12.13 -14.75 -6.36
C ARG A 326 -12.74 -13.79 -5.36
N PHE A 327 -13.97 -13.36 -5.64
CA PHE A 327 -14.74 -12.49 -4.76
C PHE A 327 -16.04 -13.17 -4.36
N GLY A 328 -16.48 -13.01 -3.11
CA GLY A 328 -17.64 -13.69 -2.56
C GLY A 328 -18.97 -13.40 -3.28
N CYS A 329 -19.07 -12.27 -3.99
CA CYS A 329 -20.26 -11.93 -4.80
C CYS A 329 -20.19 -12.44 -6.24
N GLY A 330 -19.06 -13.05 -6.65
CA GLY A 330 -18.75 -13.48 -8.02
C GLY A 330 -18.15 -12.36 -8.87
N ALA A 331 -17.35 -12.76 -9.85
CA ALA A 331 -16.53 -11.86 -10.67
C ALA A 331 -17.34 -10.76 -11.37
N ARG A 332 -18.49 -11.12 -12.00
CA ARG A 332 -19.33 -10.14 -12.72
C ARG A 332 -19.88 -9.05 -11.79
N LYS A 333 -20.47 -9.46 -10.65
CA LYS A 333 -21.07 -8.51 -9.71
C LYS A 333 -19.99 -7.65 -9.06
N PHE A 334 -18.83 -8.25 -8.77
CA PHE A 334 -17.69 -7.51 -8.24
C PHE A 334 -17.25 -6.42 -9.21
N MET A 335 -16.99 -6.76 -10.48
CA MET A 335 -16.56 -5.78 -11.49
C MET A 335 -17.57 -4.65 -11.67
N ASP A 336 -18.87 -4.98 -11.77
CA ASP A 336 -19.93 -3.97 -11.89
C ASP A 336 -19.96 -3.01 -10.70
N ALA A 337 -19.81 -3.53 -9.47
CA ALA A 337 -19.84 -2.74 -8.25
C ALA A 337 -18.57 -1.89 -8.10
N TRP A 338 -17.41 -2.50 -8.32
CA TRP A 338 -16.10 -1.84 -8.22
C TRP A 338 -15.98 -0.68 -9.21
N CYS A 339 -16.27 -0.93 -10.48
CA CYS A 339 -16.21 0.11 -11.51
C CYS A 339 -17.19 1.26 -11.26
N LYS A 340 -18.42 0.97 -10.80
CA LYS A 340 -19.40 2.01 -10.43
C LYS A 340 -18.98 2.83 -9.22
N ALA A 341 -18.15 2.29 -8.35
CA ALA A 341 -17.60 3.02 -7.22
C ALA A 341 -16.52 4.04 -7.63
N GLY A 342 -15.98 3.95 -8.86
CA GLY A 342 -15.12 4.97 -9.47
C GLY A 342 -13.65 4.95 -9.04
N PRO A 343 -13.00 3.77 -8.90
CA PRO A 343 -11.55 3.69 -8.78
C PRO A 343 -10.87 4.09 -10.10
N SER A 344 -9.56 4.27 -10.06
CA SER A 344 -8.74 4.18 -11.27
C SER A 344 -8.76 2.75 -11.81
N HIS A 345 -8.32 2.55 -13.00
CA HIS A 345 -8.30 1.24 -13.69
C HIS A 345 -7.59 0.09 -12.95
#